data_c4a7c4c593b769ad8340de7dcfe98b9b
#
_entry.id   c4a7c4c593b769ad8340de7dcfe98b9b
#
_cell.length_a   1.000
_cell.length_b   1.000
_cell.length_c   1.000
_cell.angle_alpha   90.00
_cell.angle_beta   90.00
_cell.angle_gamma   90.00
#
_symmetry.space_group_name_H-M   'P 1'
#
loop_
_entity.id
_entity.type
_entity.pdbx_description
1 polymer ?
#
loop_
_entity_poly.entity_id
_entity_poly.type
_entity_poly.pdbx_seq_one_letter_code
_entity_poly.pdbx_strand_id
1 'polypeptide(L)'
;MAVTVLSGTSGALYYKPAGTIGTFTESSVDTAQNEITIGSFLGFRVGDPVAFGFIDKQSGLPGSGTLPSGLTENTTFYVIAYNSTTGVLQVSATPGGSAVNLSDDGTLVNPNVFQISYADFAAIGQVQSWNLEIERAEIDVTTIGQTPKKQIQFRQYIGGLGDATGTAVVWVVDDDAPLSNRLIEDVVLNQQIGCTFKLYTDKQASEALSRSITFQAVLTAATRSVNPNDGQNVEITFRPSSSPDFDFSTSA
;
A
#
# COMPACT_ATOMS: atom_id res chain seq x y z
N MET A 1 -17.94 -1.38 34.01
CA MET A 1 -17.70 -1.14 32.57
C MET A 1 -18.08 -2.40 31.84
N ALA A 2 -18.92 -2.28 30.80
CA ALA A 2 -19.20 -3.41 29.93
C ALA A 2 -17.97 -3.62 29.03
N VAL A 3 -17.43 -4.83 29.01
CA VAL A 3 -16.34 -5.21 28.08
C VAL A 3 -17.01 -5.49 26.74
N THR A 4 -16.72 -4.66 25.73
CA THR A 4 -17.20 -4.88 24.36
C THR A 4 -16.14 -5.67 23.61
N VAL A 5 -16.51 -6.86 23.12
CA VAL A 5 -15.65 -7.65 22.22
C VAL A 5 -15.76 -7.03 20.82
N LEU A 6 -14.63 -6.68 20.22
CA LEU A 6 -14.59 -6.17 18.85
C LEU A 6 -14.91 -7.29 17.86
N SER A 7 -15.78 -6.99 16.90
CA SER A 7 -16.11 -7.90 15.82
C SER A 7 -15.06 -7.77 14.70
N GLY A 8 -14.65 -8.88 14.10
CA GLY A 8 -13.77 -8.86 12.93
C GLY A 8 -14.42 -8.30 11.65
N THR A 9 -15.72 -7.98 11.69
CA THR A 9 -16.45 -7.46 10.51
C THR A 9 -16.05 -6.04 10.10
N SER A 10 -15.39 -5.28 10.97
CA SER A 10 -14.87 -3.94 10.69
C SER A 10 -13.38 -3.94 10.31
N GLY A 11 -12.78 -5.11 10.15
CA GLY A 11 -11.40 -5.24 9.68
C GLY A 11 -11.25 -4.77 8.22
N ALA A 12 -10.15 -4.07 7.94
CA ALA A 12 -9.82 -3.63 6.59
C ALA A 12 -8.31 -3.63 6.38
N LEU A 13 -7.89 -3.73 5.13
CA LEU A 13 -6.50 -3.68 4.72
C LEU A 13 -6.31 -2.56 3.71
N TYR A 14 -5.39 -1.67 4.01
CA TYR A 14 -4.97 -0.59 3.14
C TYR A 14 -3.50 -0.76 2.77
N TYR A 15 -3.19 -0.36 1.57
CA TYR A 15 -1.89 -0.56 0.96
C TYR A 15 -1.44 0.73 0.27
N LYS A 16 -0.19 1.08 0.46
CA LYS A 16 0.47 2.15 -0.27
C LYS A 16 1.73 1.57 -0.90
N PRO A 17 1.73 1.33 -2.22
CA PRO A 17 2.95 0.93 -2.90
C PRO A 17 3.96 2.07 -2.89
N ALA A 18 5.23 1.72 -2.75
CA ALA A 18 6.32 2.68 -2.88
C ALA A 18 6.68 2.90 -4.35
N GLY A 19 7.23 4.06 -4.63
CA GLY A 19 7.79 4.41 -5.94
C GLY A 19 6.76 4.82 -6.99
N THR A 20 7.22 4.85 -8.23
CA THR A 20 6.44 5.24 -9.40
C THR A 20 5.51 4.12 -9.82
N ILE A 21 4.24 4.44 -10.00
CA ILE A 21 3.21 3.49 -10.42
C ILE A 21 3.07 3.49 -11.94
N GLY A 22 3.07 4.66 -12.54
CA GLY A 22 3.00 4.84 -13.96
C GLY A 22 3.80 6.04 -14.41
N THR A 23 4.11 6.08 -15.68
CA THR A 23 4.81 7.20 -16.33
C THR A 23 4.04 7.63 -17.56
N PHE A 24 4.16 8.92 -17.89
CA PHE A 24 3.57 9.48 -19.11
C PHE A 24 4.45 10.60 -19.65
N THR A 25 4.13 11.09 -20.84
CA THR A 25 4.85 12.16 -21.51
C THR A 25 3.87 13.27 -21.90
N GLU A 26 4.38 14.38 -22.41
CA GLU A 26 3.58 15.49 -22.92
C GLU A 26 2.51 15.03 -23.93
N SER A 27 2.88 14.13 -24.86
CA SER A 27 1.97 13.57 -25.85
C SER A 27 0.86 12.66 -25.28
N SER A 28 0.94 12.33 -24.01
CA SER A 28 -0.05 11.50 -23.29
C SER A 28 -1.15 12.34 -22.63
N VAL A 29 -1.08 13.67 -22.72
CA VAL A 29 -2.02 14.60 -22.11
C VAL A 29 -3.03 15.07 -23.14
N ASP A 30 -4.32 14.87 -22.86
CA ASP A 30 -5.42 15.43 -23.66
C ASP A 30 -6.05 16.61 -22.91
N THR A 31 -5.65 17.80 -23.30
CA THR A 31 -6.14 19.04 -22.69
C THR A 31 -7.61 19.32 -23.02
N ALA A 32 -8.15 18.79 -24.12
CA ALA A 32 -9.55 18.99 -24.49
C ALA A 32 -10.50 18.16 -23.61
N GLN A 33 -10.07 16.99 -23.19
CA GLN A 33 -10.85 16.08 -22.34
C GLN A 33 -10.40 16.09 -20.87
N ASN A 34 -9.32 16.79 -20.53
CA ASN A 34 -8.68 16.75 -19.21
C ASN A 34 -8.27 15.33 -18.81
N GLU A 35 -7.66 14.62 -19.74
CA GLU A 35 -7.28 13.22 -19.61
C GLU A 35 -5.77 13.02 -19.72
N ILE A 36 -5.27 12.01 -19.02
CA ILE A 36 -3.87 11.62 -19.05
C ILE A 36 -3.79 10.12 -19.34
N THR A 37 -3.05 9.72 -20.36
CA THR A 37 -2.81 8.30 -20.65
C THR A 37 -1.52 7.86 -19.93
N ILE A 38 -1.67 7.02 -18.89
CA ILE A 38 -0.57 6.59 -18.01
C ILE A 38 -0.15 5.14 -18.23
N GLY A 39 -0.94 4.36 -18.90
CA GLY A 39 -0.73 2.92 -19.12
C GLY A 39 -1.89 2.07 -18.65
N SER A 40 -2.01 0.89 -19.24
CA SER A 40 -3.08 -0.06 -18.95
C SER A 40 -2.78 -0.87 -17.70
N PHE A 41 -3.82 -1.32 -17.00
CA PHE A 41 -3.76 -2.28 -15.89
C PHE A 41 -2.87 -1.87 -14.71
N LEU A 42 -2.76 -0.58 -14.40
CA LEU A 42 -1.96 -0.08 -13.28
C LEU A 42 -2.67 -0.15 -11.91
N GLY A 43 -3.89 -0.64 -11.85
CA GLY A 43 -4.61 -0.90 -10.61
C GLY A 43 -5.26 0.32 -9.94
N PHE A 44 -5.32 1.47 -10.60
CA PHE A 44 -6.01 2.65 -10.06
C PHE A 44 -7.52 2.47 -10.03
N ARG A 45 -8.15 3.10 -9.02
CA ARG A 45 -9.60 3.15 -8.84
C ARG A 45 -10.07 4.58 -8.63
N VAL A 46 -11.35 4.78 -8.86
CA VAL A 46 -12.02 6.03 -8.47
C VAL A 46 -11.92 6.21 -6.95
N GLY A 47 -11.43 7.37 -6.54
CA GLY A 47 -11.17 7.71 -5.15
C GLY A 47 -9.73 7.53 -4.67
N ASP A 48 -8.87 6.86 -5.44
CA ASP A 48 -7.47 6.66 -5.07
C ASP A 48 -6.72 7.99 -4.97
N PRO A 49 -5.97 8.20 -3.89
CA PRO A 49 -5.11 9.38 -3.72
C PRO A 49 -3.81 9.20 -4.51
N VAL A 50 -3.53 10.12 -5.42
CA VAL A 50 -2.35 10.09 -6.29
C VAL A 50 -1.56 11.38 -6.22
N ALA A 51 -0.27 11.31 -6.50
CA ALA A 51 0.62 12.46 -6.64
C ALA A 51 1.40 12.36 -7.95
N PHE A 52 1.70 13.50 -8.49
CA PHE A 52 2.48 13.66 -9.72
C PHE A 52 3.88 14.20 -9.42
N GLY A 53 4.82 13.89 -10.29
CA GLY A 53 6.18 14.37 -10.23
C GLY A 53 6.95 14.00 -11.48
N PHE A 54 8.26 13.94 -11.36
CA PHE A 54 9.18 13.66 -12.45
C PHE A 54 10.12 12.52 -12.07
N ILE A 55 10.49 11.71 -13.04
CA ILE A 55 11.54 10.70 -12.90
C ILE A 55 12.46 10.74 -14.10
N ASP A 56 13.76 10.67 -13.84
CA ASP A 56 14.77 10.46 -14.87
C ASP A 56 14.77 8.98 -15.28
N LYS A 57 14.43 8.70 -16.53
CA LYS A 57 14.32 7.34 -17.06
C LYS A 57 15.62 6.55 -17.06
N GLN A 58 16.77 7.22 -17.06
CA GLN A 58 18.08 6.57 -17.11
C GLN A 58 18.60 6.23 -15.73
N SER A 59 18.44 7.15 -14.77
CA SER A 59 18.96 6.98 -13.41
C SER A 59 17.94 6.45 -12.42
N GLY A 60 16.63 6.57 -12.71
CA GLY A 60 15.56 6.28 -11.77
C GLY A 60 15.46 7.29 -10.60
N LEU A 61 16.21 8.37 -10.66
CA LEU A 61 16.21 9.44 -9.65
C LEU A 61 15.12 10.49 -9.95
N PRO A 62 14.77 11.35 -8.99
CA PRO A 62 13.87 12.47 -9.24
C PRO A 62 14.34 13.30 -10.43
N GLY A 63 13.43 13.54 -11.37
CA GLY A 63 13.67 14.35 -12.55
C GLY A 63 13.28 15.82 -12.35
N SER A 64 13.20 16.56 -13.45
CA SER A 64 12.78 17.95 -13.47
C SER A 64 11.97 18.29 -14.71
N GLY A 65 11.12 19.30 -14.61
CA GLY A 65 10.26 19.75 -15.68
C GLY A 65 9.19 20.70 -15.16
N THR A 66 8.13 20.86 -15.93
CA THR A 66 6.89 21.54 -15.51
C THR A 66 5.74 20.57 -15.77
N LEU A 67 4.97 20.26 -14.73
CA LEU A 67 3.77 19.43 -14.88
C LEU A 67 2.73 20.13 -15.77
N PRO A 68 1.83 19.38 -16.42
CA PRO A 68 0.68 19.94 -17.08
C PRO A 68 -0.07 20.91 -16.17
N SER A 69 -0.51 22.02 -16.75
CA SER A 69 -1.21 23.06 -16.00
C SER A 69 -2.39 22.49 -15.22
N GLY A 70 -2.56 22.94 -13.98
CA GLY A 70 -3.55 22.39 -13.04
C GLY A 70 -3.02 21.30 -12.12
N LEU A 71 -1.89 20.67 -12.46
CA LEU A 71 -1.20 19.72 -11.57
C LEU A 71 -0.06 20.41 -10.82
N THR A 72 0.15 20.00 -9.59
CA THR A 72 1.24 20.48 -8.74
C THR A 72 2.02 19.29 -8.19
N GLU A 73 3.34 19.37 -8.23
CA GLU A 73 4.22 18.31 -7.76
C GLU A 73 3.99 18.00 -6.28
N ASN A 74 4.00 16.71 -5.95
CA ASN A 74 3.81 16.19 -4.58
C ASN A 74 2.51 16.66 -3.88
N THR A 75 1.53 17.11 -4.65
CA THR A 75 0.20 17.45 -4.14
C THR A 75 -0.74 16.24 -4.35
N THR A 76 -1.58 15.98 -3.36
CA THR A 76 -2.57 14.89 -3.47
C THR A 76 -3.71 15.28 -4.38
N PHE A 77 -3.95 14.47 -5.39
CA PHE A 77 -5.12 14.46 -6.25
C PHE A 77 -5.88 13.16 -6.04
N TYR A 78 -7.09 13.09 -6.53
CA TYR A 78 -7.95 11.91 -6.42
C TYR A 78 -8.38 11.45 -7.81
N VAL A 79 -8.25 10.18 -8.07
CA VAL A 79 -8.73 9.55 -9.31
C VAL A 79 -10.25 9.68 -9.37
N ILE A 80 -10.79 10.25 -10.43
CA ILE A 80 -12.24 10.34 -10.66
C ILE A 80 -12.72 9.46 -11.82
N ALA A 81 -11.82 9.09 -12.73
CA ALA A 81 -12.04 8.10 -13.76
C ALA A 81 -10.73 7.41 -14.11
N TYR A 82 -10.76 6.11 -14.31
CA TYR A 82 -9.65 5.34 -14.86
C TYR A 82 -10.20 4.20 -15.73
N ASN A 83 -9.75 4.18 -16.97
CA ASN A 83 -10.04 3.07 -17.88
C ASN A 83 -8.87 2.12 -17.91
N SER A 84 -8.99 0.97 -17.26
CA SER A 84 -7.93 -0.01 -17.13
C SER A 84 -7.42 -0.59 -18.46
N THR A 85 -8.28 -0.61 -19.49
CA THR A 85 -7.91 -1.14 -20.82
C THR A 85 -7.10 -0.15 -21.64
N THR A 86 -7.47 1.13 -21.62
CA THR A 86 -6.81 2.18 -22.40
C THR A 86 -5.73 2.92 -21.62
N GLY A 87 -5.75 2.84 -20.28
CA GLY A 87 -4.86 3.56 -19.40
C GLY A 87 -5.19 5.05 -19.24
N VAL A 88 -6.38 5.47 -19.67
CA VAL A 88 -6.84 6.86 -19.57
C VAL A 88 -7.31 7.17 -18.16
N LEU A 89 -6.78 8.24 -17.59
CA LEU A 89 -7.02 8.70 -16.22
C LEU A 89 -7.55 10.13 -16.21
N GLN A 90 -8.49 10.42 -15.33
CA GLN A 90 -8.86 11.78 -14.93
C GLN A 90 -8.70 11.94 -13.41
N VAL A 91 -8.26 13.10 -12.98
CA VAL A 91 -8.06 13.39 -11.55
C VAL A 91 -8.76 14.67 -11.13
N SER A 92 -9.01 14.78 -9.83
CA SER A 92 -9.61 15.95 -9.19
C SER A 92 -8.76 16.41 -8.00
N ALA A 93 -8.81 17.67 -7.65
CA ALA A 93 -8.18 18.22 -6.45
C ALA A 93 -8.89 17.81 -5.14
N THR A 94 -10.13 17.34 -5.23
CA THR A 94 -10.92 16.88 -4.07
C THR A 94 -11.61 15.55 -4.38
N PRO A 95 -11.83 14.68 -3.36
CA PRO A 95 -12.53 13.41 -3.58
C PRO A 95 -13.89 13.61 -4.26
N GLY A 96 -14.11 12.96 -5.40
CA GLY A 96 -15.36 13.05 -6.16
C GLY A 96 -15.66 14.42 -6.79
N GLY A 97 -14.66 15.32 -6.81
CA GLY A 97 -14.78 16.65 -7.41
C GLY A 97 -14.74 16.63 -8.95
N SER A 98 -14.77 17.81 -9.56
CA SER A 98 -14.62 17.95 -11.01
C SER A 98 -13.19 17.68 -11.46
N ALA A 99 -13.04 17.24 -12.72
CA ALA A 99 -11.72 17.04 -13.32
C ALA A 99 -10.87 18.31 -13.25
N VAL A 100 -9.60 18.13 -12.95
CA VAL A 100 -8.61 19.24 -13.03
C VAL A 100 -8.52 19.69 -14.48
N ASN A 101 -8.59 21.01 -14.67
CA ASN A 101 -8.46 21.59 -16.01
C ASN A 101 -6.98 21.59 -16.43
N LEU A 102 -6.67 20.79 -17.43
CA LEU A 102 -5.35 20.70 -18.04
C LEU A 102 -5.32 21.66 -19.26
N SER A 103 -4.69 22.81 -19.14
CA SER A 103 -4.66 23.79 -20.21
C SER A 103 -3.38 23.74 -21.06
N ASP A 104 -2.40 22.93 -20.68
CA ASP A 104 -1.19 22.62 -21.44
C ASP A 104 -0.68 21.20 -21.13
N ASP A 105 0.27 20.72 -21.89
CA ASP A 105 0.82 19.36 -21.79
C ASP A 105 2.01 19.28 -20.82
N GLY A 106 2.40 20.40 -20.22
CA GLY A 106 3.62 20.50 -19.42
C GLY A 106 4.90 20.55 -20.25
N THR A 107 6.05 20.41 -19.61
CA THR A 107 7.36 20.40 -20.28
C THR A 107 8.32 19.46 -19.58
N LEU A 108 8.97 18.59 -20.34
CA LEU A 108 9.95 17.63 -19.86
C LEU A 108 11.36 18.01 -20.29
N VAL A 109 12.31 17.85 -19.39
CA VAL A 109 13.73 17.94 -19.71
C VAL A 109 14.25 16.52 -19.97
N ASN A 110 14.57 16.19 -21.23
CA ASN A 110 15.06 14.86 -21.58
C ASN A 110 16.31 14.47 -20.73
N PRO A 111 16.38 13.28 -20.11
CA PRO A 111 15.56 12.07 -20.35
C PRO A 111 14.37 11.87 -19.42
N ASN A 112 13.87 12.92 -18.78
CA ASN A 112 12.80 12.83 -17.80
C ASN A 112 11.44 12.45 -18.42
N VAL A 113 10.59 11.87 -17.60
CA VAL A 113 9.16 11.63 -17.86
C VAL A 113 8.35 12.08 -16.66
N PHE A 114 7.07 12.37 -16.86
CA PHE A 114 6.14 12.53 -15.77
C PHE A 114 5.92 11.20 -15.08
N GLN A 115 5.75 11.24 -13.79
CA GLN A 115 5.39 10.06 -12.99
C GLN A 115 4.09 10.28 -12.23
N ILE A 116 3.39 9.20 -11.99
CA ILE A 116 2.27 9.12 -11.05
C ILE A 116 2.55 8.04 -10.01
N SER A 117 2.25 8.34 -8.76
CA SER A 117 2.40 7.42 -7.62
C SER A 117 1.21 7.57 -6.69
N TYR A 118 1.01 6.62 -5.76
CA TYR A 118 0.04 6.82 -4.69
C TYR A 118 0.54 7.88 -3.70
N ALA A 119 -0.31 8.87 -3.42
CA ALA A 119 -0.02 9.90 -2.42
C ALA A 119 -0.26 9.39 -1.00
N ASP A 120 -1.28 8.54 -0.81
CA ASP A 120 -1.71 7.98 0.47
C ASP A 120 -2.17 6.53 0.31
N PHE A 121 -2.69 5.94 1.37
CA PHE A 121 -3.17 4.58 1.38
C PHE A 121 -4.44 4.40 0.53
N ALA A 122 -4.44 3.37 -0.31
CA ALA A 122 -5.62 2.89 -1.02
C ALA A 122 -6.14 1.60 -0.39
N ALA A 123 -7.45 1.42 -0.35
CA ALA A 123 -8.06 0.18 0.13
C ALA A 123 -7.74 -0.97 -0.82
N ILE A 124 -7.29 -2.10 -0.29
CA ILE A 124 -7.19 -3.33 -1.07
C ILE A 124 -8.56 -4.00 -1.07
N GLY A 125 -9.31 -3.88 -2.14
CA GLY A 125 -10.53 -4.62 -2.43
C GLY A 125 -11.36 -5.11 -1.26
N GLN A 126 -11.95 -6.29 -1.43
CA GLN A 126 -12.69 -6.98 -0.38
C GLN A 126 -11.74 -7.95 0.35
N VAL A 127 -11.26 -7.54 1.50
CA VAL A 127 -10.40 -8.38 2.35
C VAL A 127 -11.27 -9.41 3.05
N GLN A 128 -10.96 -10.68 2.85
CA GLN A 128 -11.60 -11.80 3.55
C GLN A 128 -11.04 -11.95 4.95
N SER A 129 -9.71 -11.93 5.06
CA SER A 129 -9.00 -12.10 6.33
C SER A 129 -7.58 -11.55 6.23
N TRP A 130 -7.03 -11.20 7.37
CA TRP A 130 -5.60 -10.95 7.52
C TRP A 130 -5.10 -11.45 8.87
N ASN A 131 -3.82 -11.78 8.93
CA ASN A 131 -3.11 -12.17 10.14
C ASN A 131 -1.76 -11.48 10.19
N LEU A 132 -1.31 -11.11 11.37
CA LEU A 132 0.02 -10.59 11.64
C LEU A 132 0.56 -11.31 12.87
N GLU A 133 1.58 -12.12 12.69
CA GLU A 133 2.29 -12.81 13.75
C GLU A 133 3.58 -12.05 14.07
N ILE A 134 3.77 -11.73 15.33
CA ILE A 134 4.93 -10.99 15.82
C ILE A 134 5.64 -11.88 16.83
N GLU A 135 6.88 -12.21 16.56
CA GLU A 135 7.71 -13.05 17.39
C GLU A 135 8.92 -12.27 17.91
N ARG A 136 9.45 -12.72 19.01
CA ARG A 136 10.73 -12.24 19.55
C ARG A 136 11.62 -13.43 19.85
N ALA A 137 12.84 -13.41 19.31
CA ALA A 137 13.82 -14.43 19.61
C ALA A 137 14.16 -14.43 21.12
N GLU A 138 14.28 -15.61 21.69
CA GLU A 138 14.76 -15.81 23.07
C GLU A 138 16.21 -16.27 23.02
N ILE A 139 17.06 -15.61 23.79
CA ILE A 139 18.48 -15.95 23.91
C ILE A 139 18.68 -16.53 25.31
N ASP A 140 19.07 -17.83 25.39
CA ASP A 140 19.41 -18.48 26.65
C ASP A 140 20.77 -17.97 27.14
N VAL A 141 20.77 -17.29 28.27
CA VAL A 141 21.96 -16.75 28.94
C VAL A 141 22.25 -17.45 30.28
N THR A 142 21.73 -18.66 30.43
CA THR A 142 21.90 -19.45 31.65
C THR A 142 23.38 -19.77 31.90
N THR A 143 23.93 -19.30 33.01
CA THR A 143 25.28 -19.62 33.43
C THR A 143 25.29 -20.84 34.36
N ILE A 144 26.12 -21.82 34.03
CA ILE A 144 26.31 -23.03 34.85
C ILE A 144 27.26 -22.71 35.99
N GLY A 145 26.89 -23.09 37.22
CA GLY A 145 27.83 -23.12 38.36
C GLY A 145 27.69 -22.01 39.40
N GLN A 146 26.74 -21.10 39.29
CA GLN A 146 26.55 -20.02 40.28
C GLN A 146 25.46 -20.30 41.33
N THR A 147 24.80 -21.45 41.27
CA THR A 147 23.72 -21.76 42.20
C THR A 147 24.21 -22.67 43.35
N PRO A 148 23.89 -22.39 44.63
CA PRO A 148 24.18 -23.28 45.73
C PRO A 148 23.59 -24.67 45.52
N LYS A 149 24.31 -25.75 45.92
CA LYS A 149 24.02 -27.16 45.66
C LYS A 149 22.63 -27.70 46.04
N LYS A 150 21.72 -26.86 46.54
CA LYS A 150 20.37 -27.26 46.97
C LYS A 150 19.22 -26.49 46.29
N GLN A 151 19.51 -25.66 45.29
CA GLN A 151 18.48 -24.91 44.61
C GLN A 151 18.30 -25.40 43.18
N ILE A 152 17.05 -25.45 42.71
CA ILE A 152 16.72 -25.72 41.30
C ILE A 152 17.17 -24.51 40.47
N GLN A 153 18.01 -24.77 39.50
CA GLN A 153 18.48 -23.74 38.58
C GLN A 153 17.42 -23.52 37.48
N PHE A 154 16.92 -22.32 37.40
CA PHE A 154 16.03 -21.91 36.31
C PHE A 154 16.86 -21.36 35.15
N ARG A 155 16.42 -21.64 33.92
CA ARG A 155 16.99 -21.02 32.74
C ARG A 155 16.72 -19.51 32.75
N GLN A 156 17.71 -18.75 32.32
CA GLN A 156 17.62 -17.31 32.17
C GLN A 156 17.60 -16.95 30.69
N TYR A 157 16.58 -16.18 30.27
CA TYR A 157 16.42 -15.75 28.91
C TYR A 157 16.46 -14.23 28.81
N ILE A 158 17.07 -13.73 27.76
CA ILE A 158 16.94 -12.33 27.34
C ILE A 158 16.24 -12.29 25.99
N GLY A 159 15.44 -11.23 25.75
CA GLY A 159 14.79 -11.04 24.47
C GLY A 159 15.81 -10.63 23.40
N GLY A 160 15.80 -11.36 22.29
CA GLY A 160 16.57 -11.03 21.10
C GLY A 160 15.83 -10.09 20.16
N LEU A 161 16.14 -10.20 18.86
CA LEU A 161 15.50 -9.43 17.79
C LEU A 161 14.03 -9.86 17.60
N GLY A 162 13.18 -8.89 17.30
CA GLY A 162 11.82 -9.15 16.87
C GLY A 162 11.77 -9.51 15.38
N ASP A 163 10.88 -10.41 15.00
CA ASP A 163 10.51 -10.71 13.63
C ASP A 163 8.98 -10.67 13.52
N ALA A 164 8.47 -10.46 12.31
CA ALA A 164 7.05 -10.49 12.06
C ALA A 164 6.76 -11.03 10.66
N THR A 165 5.68 -11.79 10.56
CA THR A 165 5.17 -12.31 9.29
C THR A 165 3.67 -12.10 9.25
N GLY A 166 3.17 -11.64 8.12
CA GLY A 166 1.73 -11.46 7.93
C GLY A 166 1.24 -12.13 6.67
N THR A 167 -0.04 -12.49 6.69
CA THR A 167 -0.77 -13.00 5.52
C THR A 167 -2.09 -12.24 5.38
N ALA A 168 -2.55 -12.08 4.16
CA ALA A 168 -3.89 -11.56 3.90
C ALA A 168 -4.51 -12.27 2.69
N VAL A 169 -5.81 -12.49 2.76
CA VAL A 169 -6.61 -13.05 1.67
C VAL A 169 -7.60 -11.99 1.19
N VAL A 170 -7.54 -11.71 -0.10
CA VAL A 170 -8.34 -10.67 -0.76
C VAL A 170 -9.18 -11.31 -1.85
N TRP A 171 -10.48 -11.04 -1.87
CA TRP A 171 -11.34 -11.44 -2.99
C TRP A 171 -11.07 -10.60 -4.22
N VAL A 172 -10.95 -11.27 -5.36
CA VAL A 172 -10.87 -10.59 -6.67
C VAL A 172 -12.28 -10.24 -7.10
N VAL A 173 -12.58 -8.94 -7.13
CA VAL A 173 -13.80 -8.41 -7.75
C VAL A 173 -13.45 -7.82 -9.12
N ASP A 174 -14.43 -7.65 -9.99
CA ASP A 174 -14.19 -7.32 -11.39
C ASP A 174 -13.45 -5.99 -11.59
N ASP A 175 -13.77 -5.00 -10.76
CA ASP A 175 -13.11 -3.70 -10.69
C ASP A 175 -11.81 -3.70 -9.88
N ASP A 176 -11.52 -4.79 -9.13
CA ASP A 176 -10.30 -4.98 -8.32
C ASP A 176 -9.23 -5.85 -9.02
N ALA A 177 -9.55 -6.49 -10.14
CA ALA A 177 -8.64 -7.38 -10.84
C ALA A 177 -7.26 -6.73 -11.13
N PRO A 178 -7.16 -5.46 -11.51
CA PRO A 178 -5.88 -4.78 -11.71
C PRO A 178 -5.03 -4.69 -10.44
N LEU A 179 -5.64 -4.43 -9.29
CA LEU A 179 -4.91 -4.34 -8.01
C LEU A 179 -4.38 -5.69 -7.56
N SER A 180 -5.18 -6.77 -7.69
CA SER A 180 -4.71 -8.13 -7.39
C SER A 180 -3.58 -8.57 -8.31
N ASN A 181 -3.62 -8.22 -9.59
CA ASN A 181 -2.53 -8.46 -10.52
C ASN A 181 -1.27 -7.71 -10.09
N ARG A 182 -1.40 -6.47 -9.68
CA ARG A 182 -0.30 -5.65 -9.20
C ARG A 182 0.39 -6.25 -7.97
N LEU A 183 -0.35 -6.75 -6.99
CA LEU A 183 0.23 -7.42 -5.82
C LEU A 183 1.10 -8.62 -6.24
N ILE A 184 0.70 -9.34 -7.30
CA ILE A 184 1.49 -10.44 -7.87
C ILE A 184 2.71 -9.89 -8.61
N GLU A 185 2.54 -8.85 -9.42
CA GLU A 185 3.61 -8.21 -10.18
C GLU A 185 4.69 -7.63 -9.27
N ASP A 186 4.31 -6.99 -8.18
CA ASP A 186 5.22 -6.45 -7.17
C ASP A 186 6.14 -7.53 -6.59
N VAL A 187 5.65 -8.77 -6.43
CA VAL A 187 6.46 -9.91 -5.99
C VAL A 187 7.39 -10.39 -7.11
N VAL A 188 6.86 -10.54 -8.32
CA VAL A 188 7.60 -11.13 -9.45
C VAL A 188 8.68 -10.20 -9.97
N LEU A 189 8.38 -8.90 -10.08
CA LEU A 189 9.30 -7.93 -10.67
C LEU A 189 10.39 -7.45 -9.70
N ASN A 190 10.27 -7.82 -8.42
CA ASN A 190 11.21 -7.41 -7.37
C ASN A 190 11.49 -5.88 -7.38
N GLN A 191 10.50 -5.10 -7.81
CA GLN A 191 10.57 -3.64 -7.87
C GLN A 191 10.26 -2.99 -6.52
N GLN A 192 10.14 -3.79 -5.47
CA GLN A 192 9.78 -3.30 -4.16
C GLN A 192 10.92 -2.52 -3.52
N ILE A 193 10.80 -1.23 -3.60
CA ILE A 193 11.54 -0.31 -2.73
C ILE A 193 10.92 -0.33 -1.30
N GLY A 194 9.91 -1.17 -1.11
CA GLY A 194 9.08 -1.28 0.07
C GLY A 194 7.65 -0.82 -0.20
N CYS A 195 6.72 -1.37 0.53
CA CYS A 195 5.34 -0.89 0.56
C CYS A 195 4.98 -0.56 2.01
N THR A 196 3.88 0.15 2.20
CA THR A 196 3.35 0.39 3.55
C THR A 196 1.97 -0.24 3.64
N PHE A 197 1.78 -1.06 4.67
CA PHE A 197 0.47 -1.61 5.03
C PHE A 197 -0.14 -0.86 6.19
N LYS A 198 -1.45 -0.72 6.15
CA LYS A 198 -2.27 -0.29 7.28
C LYS A 198 -3.39 -1.30 7.49
N LEU A 199 -3.27 -2.07 8.55
CA LEU A 199 -4.21 -3.12 8.94
C LEU A 199 -5.19 -2.54 9.95
N TYR A 200 -6.46 -2.47 9.62
CA TYR A 200 -7.48 -2.05 10.57
C TYR A 200 -8.03 -3.26 11.31
N THR A 201 -7.97 -3.19 12.62
CA THR A 201 -8.71 -4.10 13.51
C THR A 201 -10.14 -3.61 13.73
N ASP A 202 -10.36 -2.31 13.58
CA ASP A 202 -11.67 -1.66 13.65
C ASP A 202 -11.64 -0.38 12.82
N LYS A 203 -12.19 -0.42 11.61
CA LYS A 203 -12.32 0.74 10.72
C LYS A 203 -13.64 1.44 10.98
N GLN A 204 -13.55 2.69 11.39
CA GLN A 204 -14.69 3.56 11.62
C GLN A 204 -14.83 4.60 10.50
N ALA A 205 -15.96 5.28 10.43
CA ALA A 205 -16.18 6.38 9.49
C ALA A 205 -15.21 7.55 9.74
N SER A 206 -14.82 7.77 10.99
CA SER A 206 -13.77 8.72 11.36
C SER A 206 -12.45 7.99 11.58
N GLU A 207 -11.38 8.46 10.94
CA GLU A 207 -10.05 7.90 11.10
C GLU A 207 -9.55 7.97 12.55
N ALA A 208 -9.86 9.06 13.26
CA ALA A 208 -9.49 9.26 14.66
C ALA A 208 -10.12 8.23 15.63
N LEU A 209 -11.18 7.55 15.23
CA LEU A 209 -11.85 6.51 16.01
C LEU A 209 -11.45 5.09 15.55
N SER A 210 -10.74 4.99 14.45
CA SER A 210 -10.29 3.71 13.90
C SER A 210 -9.09 3.17 14.69
N ARG A 211 -8.95 1.84 14.70
CA ARG A 211 -7.80 1.16 15.31
C ARG A 211 -7.02 0.45 14.23
N SER A 212 -5.74 0.77 14.11
CA SER A 212 -4.91 0.25 13.04
C SER A 212 -3.49 -0.11 13.48
N ILE A 213 -2.84 -0.90 12.66
CA ILE A 213 -1.42 -1.24 12.76
C ILE A 213 -0.80 -0.84 11.43
N THR A 214 0.17 0.08 11.47
CA THR A 214 0.85 0.60 10.28
C THR A 214 2.32 0.19 10.30
N PHE A 215 2.83 -0.30 9.18
CA PHE A 215 4.24 -0.68 9.05
C PHE A 215 4.67 -0.69 7.58
N GLN A 216 5.97 -0.49 7.39
CA GLN A 216 6.60 -0.79 6.09
C GLN A 216 6.81 -2.29 5.97
N ALA A 217 6.61 -2.83 4.78
CA ALA A 217 6.72 -4.26 4.53
C ALA A 217 7.30 -4.57 3.15
N VAL A 218 7.74 -5.80 3.03
CA VAL A 218 8.10 -6.43 1.75
C VAL A 218 7.12 -7.56 1.50
N LEU A 219 6.53 -7.60 0.31
CA LEU A 219 5.73 -8.73 -0.15
C LEU A 219 6.67 -9.88 -0.52
N THR A 220 6.50 -11.03 0.11
CA THR A 220 7.37 -12.18 -0.11
C THR A 220 6.73 -13.26 -0.96
N ALA A 221 5.41 -13.31 -0.99
CA ALA A 221 4.66 -14.21 -1.85
C ALA A 221 3.29 -13.62 -2.22
N ALA A 222 2.80 -13.95 -3.41
CA ALA A 222 1.43 -13.70 -3.83
C ALA A 222 0.94 -14.90 -4.63
N THR A 223 -0.19 -15.47 -4.23
CA THR A 223 -0.79 -16.64 -4.87
C THR A 223 -2.21 -16.32 -5.28
N ARG A 224 -2.54 -16.47 -6.56
CA ARG A 224 -3.90 -16.34 -7.06
C ARG A 224 -4.55 -17.72 -7.16
N SER A 225 -5.69 -17.88 -6.53
CA SER A 225 -6.49 -19.09 -6.59
C SER A 225 -7.79 -18.86 -7.38
N VAL A 226 -8.09 -19.78 -8.29
CA VAL A 226 -9.30 -19.79 -9.10
C VAL A 226 -9.98 -21.14 -8.90
N ASN A 227 -11.12 -21.15 -8.24
CA ASN A 227 -11.91 -22.35 -8.01
C ASN A 227 -13.29 -22.18 -8.65
N PRO A 228 -13.77 -23.12 -9.51
CA PRO A 228 -15.09 -22.99 -10.15
C PRO A 228 -16.27 -22.98 -9.17
N ASN A 229 -16.09 -23.48 -7.97
CA ASN A 229 -17.12 -23.54 -6.92
C ASN A 229 -16.98 -22.46 -5.85
N ASP A 230 -16.02 -21.54 -6.01
CA ASP A 230 -15.73 -20.48 -5.03
C ASP A 230 -15.29 -19.21 -5.76
N GLY A 231 -15.25 -18.09 -5.05
CA GLY A 231 -14.72 -16.84 -5.60
C GLY A 231 -13.22 -16.93 -5.89
N GLN A 232 -12.76 -16.10 -6.82
CA GLN A 232 -11.32 -15.93 -7.01
C GLN A 232 -10.73 -15.12 -5.86
N ASN A 233 -9.59 -15.55 -5.36
CA ASN A 233 -8.88 -14.82 -4.32
C ASN A 233 -7.38 -14.69 -4.63
N VAL A 234 -6.76 -13.72 -3.99
CA VAL A 234 -5.31 -13.55 -3.91
C VAL A 234 -4.90 -13.63 -2.45
N GLU A 235 -4.04 -14.58 -2.15
CA GLU A 235 -3.36 -14.68 -0.87
C GLU A 235 -1.98 -14.03 -0.99
N ILE A 236 -1.69 -13.09 -0.11
CA ILE A 236 -0.40 -12.42 -0.03
C ILE A 236 0.28 -12.77 1.29
N THR A 237 1.61 -12.94 1.22
CA THR A 237 2.47 -13.03 2.40
C THR A 237 3.40 -11.83 2.40
N PHE A 238 3.54 -11.19 3.55
CA PHE A 238 4.39 -10.02 3.71
C PHE A 238 5.21 -10.11 5.00
N ARG A 239 6.35 -9.43 4.99
CA ARG A 239 7.19 -9.26 6.19
C ARG A 239 7.35 -7.79 6.50
N PRO A 240 7.01 -7.34 7.70
CA PRO A 240 7.35 -6.00 8.17
C PRO A 240 8.86 -5.75 8.09
N SER A 241 9.24 -4.64 7.50
CA SER A 241 10.63 -4.16 7.41
C SER A 241 10.89 -3.02 8.38
N SER A 242 9.85 -2.52 9.04
CA SER A 242 9.94 -1.56 10.15
C SER A 242 9.15 -2.07 11.35
N SER A 243 9.42 -1.51 12.52
CA SER A 243 8.62 -1.77 13.72
C SER A 243 7.16 -1.37 13.44
N PRO A 244 6.18 -2.25 13.70
CA PRO A 244 4.78 -1.89 13.57
C PRO A 244 4.41 -0.75 14.53
N ASP A 245 3.68 0.22 14.02
CA ASP A 245 3.08 1.31 14.78
C ASP A 245 1.61 0.95 15.07
N PHE A 246 1.28 0.89 16.36
CA PHE A 246 -0.04 0.48 16.84
C PHE A 246 -0.83 1.72 17.24
N ASP A 247 -1.78 2.10 16.42
CA ASP A 247 -2.75 3.15 16.73
C ASP A 247 -4.03 2.53 17.29
N PHE A 248 -4.09 2.42 18.60
CA PHE A 248 -5.25 1.95 19.35
C PHE A 248 -5.89 3.07 20.17
N SER A 249 -5.57 4.33 19.87
CA SER A 249 -6.09 5.48 20.58
C SER A 249 -7.61 5.52 20.42
N THR A 250 -8.30 5.29 21.52
CA THR A 250 -9.69 5.70 21.66
C THR A 250 -9.62 7.09 22.29
N SER A 251 -9.79 8.14 21.50
CA SER A 251 -10.14 9.42 22.10
C SER A 251 -11.49 9.24 22.81
N ALA A 252 -11.45 9.29 24.13
CA ALA A 252 -12.63 9.29 24.98
C ALA A 252 -13.45 10.55 24.77
#